data_578efb637ae98858496d6fdcacaeca25
#
_entry.id   578efb637ae98858496d6fdcacaeca25
#
_cell.length_a   1.000
_cell.length_b   1.000
_cell.length_c   1.000
_cell.angle_alpha   90.00
_cell.angle_beta   90.00
_cell.angle_gamma   90.00
#
_symmetry.space_group_name_H-M   'P 1'
#
loop_
_entity.id
_entity.type
_entity.pdbx_description
1 polymer ?
#
loop_
_entity_poly.entity_id
_entity_poly.type
_entity_poly.pdbx_seq_one_letter_code
_entity_poly.pdbx_strand_id
1 'polypeptide(L)'
;MTELPSTWALCAIGDVLAPVEMTGKHEPDREIWYVDISSIDNQTNRITEPKRLQLSEAPSRARQKIAVGDVLFSTVRPYLRKIAAVDAKHEGEIASTGFAVLRGATGIDPKYIFFKAISHDFVSALTGEQYGVSYPAVKEEQVRSQPLELPPTNEQRRIVAKIEAMFDEIDKGVESLQTARATLGLYRQSLLKSAFEGRLTADWRAQNAGKLEAPATLLERAEYERDKWHRTAFDEWSEVVEGWKAAGSKGPKPRRPEVYKQSDPLTAEELGLLPEIPEEWIFLRLNDIAAIGSGMSVSKSRKLDDPVEVPYLRVANVQRGFLDLDEIKTMKIERSQADALGLATWDVLFNEGGDRDKLGRGWVWENQVPNCITQNHVFRASPFRHDLTWSQFISHWGNSFGRDYFEKGGKQTTNLASINKTVLKALPVPYCSPAEQAEIVRLLDEKLEAAAVLEAEIDAALTRADALRQSILKKAFSGQLVPQDPDDEPASALLERIKAEKTERDQAKRDRKSVPPRTPKARRPTLTDLIEVLEKQKSWISAAKAAQALGIGDGSTSDDVEAFYRQLKDFVEDGAIEVERRGDEDWLRLATAEVS
;
A
#
# COMPACT_ATOMS: atom_id res chain seq x y z
N MET A 1 28.34 -4.16 -24.81
CA MET A 1 28.12 -5.49 -24.24
C MET A 1 29.50 -5.98 -23.83
N THR A 2 29.71 -6.28 -22.56
CA THR A 2 30.95 -6.91 -22.06
C THR A 2 31.01 -8.31 -22.67
N GLU A 3 32.13 -8.69 -23.28
CA GLU A 3 32.32 -10.06 -23.77
C GLU A 3 32.24 -11.02 -22.60
N LEU A 4 31.44 -12.08 -22.76
CA LEU A 4 31.33 -13.14 -21.76
C LEU A 4 32.65 -13.93 -21.71
N PRO A 5 33.01 -14.52 -20.56
CA PRO A 5 34.15 -15.42 -20.47
C PRO A 5 34.05 -16.56 -21.49
N SER A 6 35.18 -16.98 -22.07
CA SER A 6 35.22 -17.99 -23.13
C SER A 6 34.71 -19.37 -22.71
N THR A 7 34.68 -19.66 -21.40
CA THR A 7 34.15 -20.90 -20.81
C THR A 7 32.64 -20.88 -20.64
N TRP A 8 32.00 -19.71 -20.79
CA TRP A 8 30.56 -19.55 -20.66
C TRP A 8 29.83 -19.81 -21.98
N ALA A 9 28.54 -20.15 -21.87
CA ALA A 9 27.63 -20.27 -23.00
C ALA A 9 26.42 -19.33 -22.84
N LEU A 10 26.00 -18.70 -23.91
CA LEU A 10 24.73 -17.97 -23.96
C LEU A 10 23.63 -18.89 -24.47
N CYS A 11 22.54 -19.05 -23.72
CA CYS A 11 21.40 -19.89 -24.10
C CYS A 11 20.09 -19.23 -23.62
N ALA A 12 18.95 -19.79 -24.00
CA ALA A 12 17.70 -19.44 -23.33
C ALA A 12 17.60 -20.15 -21.97
N ILE A 13 17.04 -19.52 -20.95
CA ILE A 13 16.89 -20.14 -19.63
C ILE A 13 16.09 -21.46 -19.74
N GLY A 14 15.12 -21.55 -20.65
CA GLY A 14 14.34 -22.75 -20.93
C GLY A 14 15.14 -23.94 -21.46
N ASP A 15 16.36 -23.70 -22.00
CA ASP A 15 17.23 -24.77 -22.49
C ASP A 15 17.87 -25.59 -21.37
N VAL A 16 18.00 -24.97 -20.20
CA VAL A 16 18.61 -25.56 -19.00
C VAL A 16 17.60 -25.97 -17.93
N LEU A 17 16.30 -25.95 -18.26
CA LEU A 17 15.25 -26.34 -17.33
C LEU A 17 14.74 -27.75 -17.55
N ALA A 18 14.53 -28.46 -16.46
CA ALA A 18 13.83 -29.74 -16.40
C ALA A 18 12.29 -29.55 -16.47
N PRO A 19 11.51 -30.56 -16.84
CA PRO A 19 10.06 -30.48 -16.81
C PRO A 19 9.51 -30.52 -15.42
N VAL A 20 8.40 -29.84 -15.22
CA VAL A 20 7.61 -29.86 -13.99
C VAL A 20 6.44 -30.81 -14.15
N GLU A 21 6.21 -31.66 -13.15
CA GLU A 21 5.07 -32.56 -13.12
C GLU A 21 3.78 -31.79 -12.79
N MET A 22 2.70 -32.18 -13.47
CA MET A 22 1.37 -31.63 -13.20
C MET A 22 0.54 -32.62 -12.39
N THR A 23 -0.33 -32.14 -11.54
CA THR A 23 -1.30 -32.99 -10.83
C THR A 23 -2.19 -33.72 -11.82
N GLY A 24 -2.34 -35.06 -11.66
CA GLY A 24 -3.20 -35.90 -12.49
C GLY A 24 -4.68 -35.73 -12.10
N LYS A 25 -5.58 -36.02 -13.06
CA LYS A 25 -7.03 -36.04 -12.80
C LYS A 25 -7.49 -37.12 -11.81
N HIS A 26 -6.66 -38.13 -11.53
CA HIS A 26 -6.95 -39.27 -10.67
C HIS A 26 -5.97 -39.41 -9.51
N GLU A 27 -5.33 -38.30 -9.10
CA GLU A 27 -4.53 -38.34 -7.88
C GLU A 27 -5.43 -38.56 -6.67
N PRO A 28 -4.97 -39.36 -5.67
CA PRO A 28 -5.68 -39.49 -4.40
C PRO A 28 -5.84 -38.12 -3.74
N ASP A 29 -7.02 -37.89 -3.17
CA ASP A 29 -7.24 -36.68 -2.40
C ASP A 29 -6.34 -36.69 -1.17
N ARG A 30 -5.68 -35.55 -0.94
CA ARG A 30 -4.78 -35.35 0.21
C ARG A 30 -4.77 -33.89 0.59
N GLU A 31 -4.39 -33.61 1.81
CA GLU A 31 -4.11 -32.26 2.25
C GLU A 31 -2.81 -31.76 1.58
N ILE A 32 -2.84 -30.53 1.07
CA ILE A 32 -1.74 -29.89 0.38
C ILE A 32 -1.49 -28.47 0.92
N TRP A 33 -0.27 -27.99 0.76
CA TRP A 33 0.04 -26.58 0.78
C TRP A 33 -0.04 -26.03 -0.64
N TYR A 34 -1.07 -25.22 -0.88
CA TYR A 34 -1.25 -24.54 -2.16
C TYR A 34 -0.53 -23.19 -2.15
N VAL A 35 0.47 -23.06 -3.01
CA VAL A 35 1.25 -21.83 -3.18
C VAL A 35 0.68 -21.04 -4.36
N ASP A 36 0.02 -19.94 -4.06
CA ASP A 36 -0.42 -18.95 -5.07
C ASP A 36 0.46 -17.69 -5.04
N ILE A 37 0.17 -16.72 -5.91
CA ILE A 37 0.98 -15.50 -6.03
C ILE A 37 0.95 -14.67 -4.73
N SER A 38 -0.16 -14.71 -3.97
CA SER A 38 -0.27 -14.01 -2.69
C SER A 38 0.61 -14.62 -1.61
N SER A 39 0.93 -15.91 -1.74
CA SER A 39 1.79 -16.65 -0.81
C SER A 39 3.28 -16.26 -0.86
N ILE A 40 3.68 -15.41 -1.82
CA ILE A 40 5.08 -15.00 -1.95
C ILE A 40 5.30 -13.62 -1.32
N ASP A 41 6.25 -13.53 -0.43
CA ASP A 41 6.81 -12.24 0.02
C ASP A 41 7.90 -11.79 -0.95
N ASN A 42 7.69 -10.64 -1.60
CA ASN A 42 8.62 -10.09 -2.59
C ASN A 42 9.81 -9.32 -2.00
N GLN A 43 9.82 -9.07 -0.69
CA GLN A 43 10.97 -8.46 -0.01
C GLN A 43 12.00 -9.52 0.35
N THR A 44 11.53 -10.64 0.90
CA THR A 44 12.39 -11.75 1.30
C THR A 44 12.56 -12.82 0.24
N ASN A 45 11.78 -12.77 -0.85
CA ASN A 45 11.72 -13.79 -1.90
C ASN A 45 11.44 -15.20 -1.36
N ARG A 46 10.54 -15.31 -0.38
CA ARG A 46 10.18 -16.57 0.30
C ARG A 46 8.68 -16.86 0.19
N ILE A 47 8.35 -18.13 0.33
CA ILE A 47 6.97 -18.59 0.52
C ILE A 47 6.63 -18.37 2.00
N THR A 48 5.65 -17.51 2.31
CA THR A 48 5.31 -17.11 3.69
C THR A 48 3.93 -17.54 4.13
N GLU A 49 2.94 -17.49 3.25
CA GLU A 49 1.53 -17.73 3.57
C GLU A 49 0.85 -18.69 2.57
N PRO A 50 1.35 -19.95 2.42
CA PRO A 50 0.69 -20.93 1.58
C PRO A 50 -0.65 -21.34 2.20
N LYS A 51 -1.63 -21.66 1.37
CA LYS A 51 -2.97 -22.08 1.81
C LYS A 51 -3.01 -23.59 2.03
N ARG A 52 -3.50 -24.01 3.18
CA ARG A 52 -3.70 -25.42 3.51
C ARG A 52 -5.11 -25.83 3.13
N LEU A 53 -5.26 -26.80 2.23
CA LEU A 53 -6.57 -27.26 1.75
C LEU A 53 -6.48 -28.69 1.17
N GLN A 54 -7.65 -29.33 1.00
CA GLN A 54 -7.74 -30.63 0.31
C GLN A 54 -7.53 -30.44 -1.18
N LEU A 55 -6.84 -31.37 -1.82
CA LEU A 55 -6.53 -31.31 -3.26
C LEU A 55 -7.80 -31.25 -4.12
N SER A 56 -8.87 -31.94 -3.68
CA SER A 56 -10.20 -31.93 -4.33
C SER A 56 -10.88 -30.56 -4.29
N GLU A 57 -10.58 -29.74 -3.27
CA GLU A 57 -11.13 -28.38 -3.08
C GLU A 57 -10.22 -27.29 -3.68
N ALA A 58 -9.06 -27.68 -4.19
CA ALA A 58 -8.07 -26.74 -4.70
C ALA A 58 -8.57 -26.04 -5.97
N PRO A 59 -8.25 -24.75 -6.16
CA PRO A 59 -8.58 -24.02 -7.37
C PRO A 59 -8.06 -24.74 -8.63
N SER A 60 -8.75 -24.60 -9.75
CA SER A 60 -8.36 -25.23 -11.04
C SER A 60 -6.92 -24.93 -11.48
N ARG A 61 -6.34 -23.85 -10.96
CA ARG A 61 -4.94 -23.45 -11.18
C ARG A 61 -3.93 -24.16 -10.28
N ALA A 62 -4.34 -24.92 -9.28
CA ALA A 62 -3.47 -25.70 -8.40
C ALA A 62 -3.02 -26.97 -9.12
N ARG A 63 -1.98 -26.89 -9.97
CA ARG A 63 -1.62 -27.94 -10.90
C ARG A 63 -0.15 -28.34 -10.91
N GLN A 64 0.76 -27.49 -10.51
CA GLN A 64 2.21 -27.69 -10.66
C GLN A 64 2.80 -28.30 -9.38
N LYS A 65 3.38 -29.50 -9.48
CA LYS A 65 4.12 -30.12 -8.36
C LYS A 65 5.49 -29.48 -8.26
N ILE A 66 5.76 -28.88 -7.12
CA ILE A 66 7.02 -28.20 -6.86
C ILE A 66 7.98 -29.06 -6.06
N ALA A 67 9.27 -28.85 -6.27
CA ALA A 67 10.35 -29.55 -5.60
C ALA A 67 11.34 -28.53 -5.01
N VAL A 68 12.12 -28.96 -4.00
CA VAL A 68 13.20 -28.15 -3.42
C VAL A 68 14.11 -27.62 -4.52
N GLY A 69 14.41 -26.33 -4.46
CA GLY A 69 15.25 -25.65 -5.44
C GLY A 69 14.50 -25.14 -6.69
N ASP A 70 13.23 -25.47 -6.88
CA ASP A 70 12.43 -24.83 -7.92
C ASP A 70 12.34 -23.33 -7.64
N VAL A 71 12.32 -22.54 -8.71
CA VAL A 71 12.08 -21.10 -8.62
C VAL A 71 10.70 -20.78 -9.17
N LEU A 72 9.85 -20.22 -8.33
CA LEU A 72 8.51 -19.76 -8.69
C LEU A 72 8.58 -18.33 -9.19
N PHE A 73 8.38 -18.10 -10.47
CA PHE A 73 8.36 -16.77 -11.08
C PHE A 73 6.92 -16.39 -11.45
N SER A 74 6.35 -15.35 -10.82
CA SER A 74 5.00 -14.90 -11.14
C SER A 74 4.90 -14.39 -12.58
N THR A 75 4.02 -14.99 -13.38
CA THR A 75 3.73 -14.53 -14.74
C THR A 75 2.71 -13.39 -14.77
N VAL A 76 2.02 -13.13 -13.66
CA VAL A 76 1.06 -12.04 -13.50
C VAL A 76 1.74 -10.88 -12.77
N ARG A 77 1.71 -9.70 -13.37
CA ARG A 77 2.35 -8.48 -12.83
C ARG A 77 3.81 -8.71 -12.42
N PRO A 78 4.68 -9.14 -13.33
CA PRO A 78 6.06 -9.49 -12.99
C PRO A 78 6.85 -8.34 -12.33
N TYR A 79 6.44 -7.08 -12.55
CA TYR A 79 7.01 -5.91 -11.87
C TYR A 79 6.82 -5.93 -10.33
N LEU A 80 5.85 -6.69 -9.80
CA LEU A 80 5.69 -6.89 -8.37
C LEU A 80 6.73 -7.85 -7.78
N ARG A 81 7.57 -8.46 -8.63
CA ARG A 81 8.70 -9.31 -8.24
C ARG A 81 8.31 -10.44 -7.27
N LYS A 82 7.11 -11.02 -7.44
CA LYS A 82 6.66 -12.20 -6.68
C LYS A 82 7.42 -13.44 -7.17
N ILE A 83 8.65 -13.61 -6.67
CA ILE A 83 9.61 -14.65 -7.04
C ILE A 83 10.10 -15.30 -5.75
N ALA A 84 10.09 -16.63 -5.67
CA ALA A 84 10.61 -17.35 -4.50
C ALA A 84 11.29 -18.66 -4.91
N ALA A 85 12.31 -19.08 -4.15
CA ALA A 85 12.83 -20.44 -4.21
C ALA A 85 12.00 -21.34 -3.29
N VAL A 86 11.74 -22.57 -3.75
CA VAL A 86 11.04 -23.61 -2.99
C VAL A 86 12.00 -24.23 -1.99
N ASP A 87 11.65 -24.16 -0.72
CA ASP A 87 12.40 -24.75 0.39
C ASP A 87 11.95 -26.18 0.71
N ALA A 88 12.65 -26.85 1.63
CA ALA A 88 12.36 -28.23 2.00
C ALA A 88 10.97 -28.44 2.64
N LYS A 89 10.34 -27.38 3.18
CA LYS A 89 8.99 -27.49 3.77
C LYS A 89 7.90 -27.66 2.73
N HIS A 90 8.18 -27.23 1.50
CA HIS A 90 7.23 -27.21 0.41
C HIS A 90 7.55 -28.24 -0.69
N GLU A 91 8.42 -29.23 -0.40
CA GLU A 91 8.74 -30.34 -1.28
C GLU A 91 7.50 -31.17 -1.59
N GLY A 92 7.20 -31.40 -2.88
CA GLY A 92 6.06 -32.19 -3.32
C GLY A 92 4.70 -31.50 -3.21
N GLU A 93 4.67 -30.24 -2.83
CA GLU A 93 3.48 -29.42 -2.72
C GLU A 93 3.04 -28.84 -4.08
N ILE A 94 1.94 -28.10 -4.10
CA ILE A 94 1.29 -27.67 -5.33
C ILE A 94 1.35 -26.14 -5.50
N ALA A 95 1.88 -25.70 -6.63
CA ALA A 95 1.86 -24.30 -7.02
C ALA A 95 0.80 -23.99 -8.07
N SER A 96 0.40 -22.71 -8.11
CA SER A 96 -0.51 -22.16 -9.12
C SER A 96 0.13 -22.11 -10.50
N THR A 97 -0.66 -22.37 -11.56
CA THR A 97 -0.26 -22.10 -12.95
C THR A 97 -0.05 -20.60 -13.27
N GLY A 98 -0.26 -19.72 -12.31
CA GLY A 98 0.16 -18.32 -12.38
C GLY A 98 1.67 -18.12 -12.22
N PHE A 99 2.43 -19.20 -11.96
CA PHE A 99 3.89 -19.19 -11.95
C PHE A 99 4.45 -19.91 -13.18
N ALA A 100 5.54 -19.39 -13.71
CA ALA A 100 6.52 -20.19 -14.43
C ALA A 100 7.41 -20.85 -13.38
N VAL A 101 7.39 -22.17 -13.30
CA VAL A 101 8.26 -22.94 -12.39
C VAL A 101 9.57 -23.25 -13.13
N LEU A 102 10.67 -22.69 -12.61
CA LEU A 102 12.00 -22.84 -13.19
C LEU A 102 12.77 -23.89 -12.39
N ARG A 103 12.74 -25.13 -12.87
CA ARG A 103 13.47 -26.28 -12.29
C ARG A 103 14.76 -26.48 -13.06
N GLY A 104 15.92 -26.30 -12.44
CA GLY A 104 17.20 -26.56 -13.08
C GLY A 104 17.37 -28.03 -13.50
N ALA A 105 17.91 -28.27 -14.70
CA ALA A 105 18.33 -29.59 -15.13
C ALA A 105 19.59 -30.07 -14.37
N THR A 106 19.95 -31.34 -14.53
CA THR A 106 21.16 -31.91 -13.92
C THR A 106 22.40 -31.08 -14.27
N GLY A 107 23.16 -30.67 -13.25
CA GLY A 107 24.36 -29.82 -13.40
C GLY A 107 24.10 -28.30 -13.36
N ILE A 108 22.84 -27.88 -13.24
CA ILE A 108 22.48 -26.49 -13.03
C ILE A 108 22.23 -26.27 -11.53
N ASP A 109 22.89 -25.27 -10.98
CA ASP A 109 22.68 -24.89 -9.57
C ASP A 109 21.32 -24.16 -9.44
N PRO A 110 20.38 -24.65 -8.61
CA PRO A 110 19.06 -24.03 -8.45
C PRO A 110 19.13 -22.57 -7.97
N LYS A 111 20.08 -22.24 -7.11
CA LYS A 111 20.28 -20.89 -6.61
C LYS A 111 20.81 -19.95 -7.69
N TYR A 112 21.58 -20.47 -8.67
CA TYR A 112 22.01 -19.70 -9.82
C TYR A 112 20.80 -19.24 -10.65
N ILE A 113 19.84 -20.14 -10.89
CA ILE A 113 18.56 -19.79 -11.53
C ILE A 113 17.77 -18.79 -10.70
N PHE A 114 17.72 -18.99 -9.38
CA PHE A 114 17.03 -18.06 -8.48
C PHE A 114 17.63 -16.66 -8.54
N PHE A 115 18.94 -16.51 -8.44
CA PHE A 115 19.61 -15.21 -8.50
C PHE A 115 19.44 -14.53 -9.86
N LYS A 116 19.42 -15.31 -10.96
CA LYS A 116 19.10 -14.77 -12.29
C LYS A 116 17.65 -14.27 -12.34
N ALA A 117 16.70 -15.03 -11.83
CA ALA A 117 15.28 -14.68 -11.86
C ALA A 117 14.96 -13.40 -11.06
N ILE A 118 15.67 -13.14 -9.94
CA ILE A 118 15.50 -11.90 -9.14
C ILE A 118 16.33 -10.72 -9.63
N SER A 119 17.19 -10.89 -10.62
CA SER A 119 18.01 -9.79 -11.16
C SER A 119 17.11 -8.74 -11.85
N HIS A 120 17.55 -7.48 -11.77
CA HIS A 120 16.83 -6.36 -12.40
C HIS A 120 16.67 -6.57 -13.91
N ASP A 121 17.75 -6.99 -14.58
CA ASP A 121 17.77 -7.15 -16.03
C ASP A 121 16.77 -8.21 -16.50
N PHE A 122 16.65 -9.34 -15.77
CA PHE A 122 15.70 -10.41 -16.10
C PHE A 122 14.25 -9.95 -15.93
N VAL A 123 13.94 -9.30 -14.82
CA VAL A 123 12.57 -8.80 -14.54
C VAL A 123 12.20 -7.68 -15.50
N SER A 124 13.11 -6.74 -15.77
CA SER A 124 12.87 -5.61 -16.66
C SER A 124 12.64 -6.03 -18.10
N ALA A 125 13.38 -7.04 -18.59
CA ALA A 125 13.16 -7.60 -19.92
C ALA A 125 11.75 -8.20 -20.12
N LEU A 126 11.12 -8.67 -19.03
CA LEU A 126 9.77 -9.23 -19.04
C LEU A 126 8.67 -8.20 -18.78
N THR A 127 9.00 -7.07 -18.18
CA THR A 127 8.00 -6.04 -17.89
C THR A 127 7.79 -5.06 -19.03
N GLY A 128 8.81 -4.84 -19.87
CA GLY A 128 8.76 -3.90 -21.00
C GLY A 128 8.33 -2.48 -20.61
N GLU A 129 8.21 -1.59 -21.60
CA GLU A 129 7.60 -0.26 -21.43
C GLU A 129 6.05 -0.35 -21.51
N GLN A 130 5.42 -1.25 -20.75
CA GLN A 130 3.96 -1.39 -20.75
C GLN A 130 3.28 -0.33 -19.85
N TYR A 131 3.41 0.92 -20.23
CA TYR A 131 2.57 2.00 -19.70
C TYR A 131 1.15 1.86 -20.25
N GLY A 132 0.18 1.58 -19.37
CA GLY A 132 -1.24 1.71 -19.68
C GLY A 132 -2.08 0.43 -19.74
N VAL A 133 -1.53 -0.75 -19.48
CA VAL A 133 -2.32 -2.00 -19.41
C VAL A 133 -2.68 -2.31 -17.96
N SER A 134 -3.96 -2.45 -17.67
CA SER A 134 -4.49 -2.61 -16.31
C SER A 134 -4.00 -3.88 -15.58
N TYR A 135 -3.58 -4.94 -16.32
CA TYR A 135 -3.09 -6.22 -15.76
C TYR A 135 -2.02 -6.83 -16.67
N PRO A 136 -0.77 -6.35 -16.68
CA PRO A 136 0.27 -6.94 -17.51
C PRO A 136 0.59 -8.35 -17.03
N ALA A 137 0.47 -9.30 -17.95
CA ALA A 137 0.84 -10.70 -17.75
C ALA A 137 1.79 -11.14 -18.88
N VAL A 138 2.73 -12.02 -18.55
CA VAL A 138 3.64 -12.65 -19.51
C VAL A 138 3.33 -14.13 -19.64
N LYS A 139 3.60 -14.71 -20.81
CA LYS A 139 3.47 -16.15 -21.01
C LYS A 139 4.71 -16.87 -20.46
N GLU A 140 4.54 -18.12 -20.06
CA GLU A 140 5.66 -18.95 -19.59
C GLU A 140 6.77 -19.05 -20.66
N GLU A 141 6.41 -19.12 -21.96
CA GLU A 141 7.37 -19.16 -23.06
C GLU A 141 8.25 -17.92 -23.11
N GLN A 142 7.69 -16.73 -22.77
CA GLN A 142 8.46 -15.48 -22.71
C GLN A 142 9.47 -15.51 -21.57
N VAL A 143 9.12 -16.11 -20.43
CA VAL A 143 10.06 -16.31 -19.32
C VAL A 143 11.16 -17.30 -19.74
N ARG A 144 10.78 -18.43 -20.35
CA ARG A 144 11.70 -19.47 -20.80
C ARG A 144 12.63 -19.03 -21.95
N SER A 145 12.22 -18.05 -22.74
CA SER A 145 13.04 -17.50 -23.84
C SER A 145 14.05 -16.45 -23.40
N GLN A 146 14.01 -16.01 -22.13
CA GLN A 146 14.96 -15.03 -21.64
C GLN A 146 16.41 -15.56 -21.71
N PRO A 147 17.37 -14.70 -22.05
CA PRO A 147 18.78 -15.08 -22.12
C PRO A 147 19.34 -15.44 -20.73
N LEU A 148 20.15 -16.49 -20.74
CA LEU A 148 20.91 -16.96 -19.59
C LEU A 148 22.39 -17.05 -20.00
N GLU A 149 23.22 -16.32 -19.29
CA GLU A 149 24.67 -16.48 -19.31
C GLU A 149 25.04 -17.66 -18.43
N LEU A 150 25.37 -18.79 -19.04
CA LEU A 150 25.61 -20.06 -18.37
C LEU A 150 27.10 -20.28 -18.12
N PRO A 151 27.57 -20.26 -16.85
CA PRO A 151 28.95 -20.65 -16.51
C PRO A 151 29.10 -22.17 -16.34
N PRO A 152 30.33 -22.68 -16.31
CA PRO A 152 30.63 -24.04 -15.86
C PRO A 152 29.96 -24.36 -14.50
N THR A 153 29.57 -25.62 -14.27
CA THR A 153 28.84 -26.04 -13.05
C THR A 153 29.59 -25.65 -11.76
N ASN A 154 30.91 -25.82 -11.73
CA ASN A 154 31.69 -25.46 -10.53
C ASN A 154 31.76 -23.95 -10.34
N GLU A 155 31.81 -23.18 -11.42
CA GLU A 155 31.76 -21.73 -11.38
C GLU A 155 30.38 -21.22 -10.92
N GLN A 156 29.26 -21.84 -11.36
CA GLN A 156 27.94 -21.55 -10.81
C GLN A 156 27.93 -21.62 -9.28
N ARG A 157 28.50 -22.68 -8.69
CA ARG A 157 28.61 -22.87 -7.24
C ARG A 157 29.46 -21.79 -6.57
N ARG A 158 30.62 -21.41 -7.18
CA ARG A 158 31.46 -20.34 -6.66
C ARG A 158 30.74 -18.97 -6.71
N ILE A 159 30.03 -18.70 -7.79
CA ILE A 159 29.21 -17.49 -7.94
C ILE A 159 28.12 -17.45 -6.88
N VAL A 160 27.35 -18.54 -6.73
CA VAL A 160 26.29 -18.67 -5.72
C VAL A 160 26.84 -18.44 -4.32
N ALA A 161 27.90 -19.15 -3.93
CA ALA A 161 28.51 -18.98 -2.62
C ALA A 161 29.00 -17.54 -2.37
N LYS A 162 29.54 -16.88 -3.40
CA LYS A 162 29.99 -15.49 -3.28
C LYS A 162 28.83 -14.51 -3.16
N ILE A 163 27.74 -14.71 -3.92
CA ILE A 163 26.51 -13.88 -3.81
C ILE A 163 25.93 -14.04 -2.40
N GLU A 164 25.75 -15.28 -1.92
CA GLU A 164 25.20 -15.55 -0.59
C GLU A 164 26.02 -14.88 0.50
N ALA A 165 27.34 -15.04 0.49
CA ALA A 165 28.19 -14.39 1.48
C ALA A 165 28.07 -12.85 1.45
N MET A 166 27.98 -12.25 0.27
CA MET A 166 27.83 -10.79 0.15
C MET A 166 26.41 -10.33 0.54
N PHE A 167 25.38 -11.12 0.24
CA PHE A 167 24.01 -10.80 0.63
C PHE A 167 23.83 -10.94 2.14
N ASP A 168 24.41 -11.95 2.77
CA ASP A 168 24.40 -12.11 4.23
C ASP A 168 25.00 -10.88 4.95
N GLU A 169 26.06 -10.30 4.40
CA GLU A 169 26.64 -9.07 4.97
C GLU A 169 25.72 -7.85 4.76
N ILE A 170 25.07 -7.76 3.60
CA ILE A 170 24.08 -6.70 3.34
C ILE A 170 22.87 -6.88 4.26
N ASP A 171 22.38 -8.12 4.45
CA ASP A 171 21.21 -8.41 5.28
C ASP A 171 21.44 -8.02 6.74
N LYS A 172 22.63 -8.31 7.29
CA LYS A 172 23.02 -7.86 8.65
C LYS A 172 23.02 -6.33 8.75
N GLY A 173 23.52 -5.64 7.73
CA GLY A 173 23.49 -4.19 7.64
C GLY A 173 22.07 -3.65 7.59
N VAL A 174 21.20 -4.24 6.79
CA VAL A 174 19.77 -3.87 6.65
C VAL A 174 19.04 -4.09 7.98
N GLU A 175 19.25 -5.23 8.67
CA GLU A 175 18.65 -5.50 9.98
C GLU A 175 19.07 -4.45 11.02
N SER A 176 20.36 -4.08 11.03
CA SER A 176 20.88 -3.04 11.91
C SER A 176 20.24 -1.68 11.63
N LEU A 177 20.05 -1.30 10.35
CA LEU A 177 19.40 -0.06 9.95
C LEU A 177 17.91 -0.06 10.33
N GLN A 178 17.21 -1.17 10.15
CA GLN A 178 15.81 -1.32 10.55
C GLN A 178 15.64 -1.19 12.07
N THR A 179 16.56 -1.79 12.83
CA THR A 179 16.60 -1.67 14.30
C THR A 179 16.86 -0.23 14.72
N ALA A 180 17.81 0.46 14.08
CA ALA A 180 18.09 1.88 14.33
C ALA A 180 16.85 2.74 14.03
N ARG A 181 16.13 2.49 12.93
CA ARG A 181 14.89 3.19 12.59
C ARG A 181 13.81 2.99 13.65
N ALA A 182 13.60 1.76 14.12
CA ALA A 182 12.64 1.47 15.18
C ALA A 182 13.03 2.18 16.49
N THR A 183 14.31 2.16 16.85
CA THR A 183 14.84 2.86 18.04
C THR A 183 14.66 4.36 17.94
N LEU A 184 14.84 4.95 16.75
CA LEU A 184 14.63 6.37 16.51
C LEU A 184 13.16 6.78 16.70
N GLY A 185 12.21 5.91 16.31
CA GLY A 185 10.79 6.09 16.60
C GLY A 185 10.49 6.15 18.11
N LEU A 186 11.07 5.22 18.87
CA LEU A 186 10.95 5.21 20.34
C LEU A 186 11.62 6.42 20.98
N TYR A 187 12.77 6.85 20.47
CA TYR A 187 13.46 8.05 20.92
C TYR A 187 12.57 9.29 20.77
N ARG A 188 11.93 9.50 19.61
CA ARG A 188 11.00 10.63 19.39
C ARG A 188 9.84 10.64 20.41
N GLN A 189 9.25 9.47 20.68
CA GLN A 189 8.18 9.35 21.67
C GLN A 189 8.68 9.68 23.08
N SER A 190 9.83 9.14 23.47
CA SER A 190 10.46 9.41 24.77
C SER A 190 10.84 10.88 24.94
N LEU A 191 11.33 11.52 23.88
CA LEU A 191 11.69 12.94 23.86
C LEU A 191 10.45 13.81 24.12
N LEU A 192 9.36 13.59 23.38
CA LEU A 192 8.10 14.31 23.57
C LEU A 192 7.54 14.09 24.99
N LYS A 193 7.56 12.84 25.47
CA LYS A 193 7.15 12.54 26.85
C LYS A 193 8.00 13.29 27.86
N SER A 194 9.33 13.28 27.73
CA SER A 194 10.26 13.98 28.61
C SER A 194 10.05 15.49 28.61
N ALA A 195 9.70 16.06 27.44
CA ALA A 195 9.40 17.49 27.31
C ALA A 195 8.19 17.90 28.14
N PHE A 196 7.08 17.15 28.00
CA PHE A 196 5.80 17.48 28.63
C PHE A 196 5.65 16.97 30.07
N GLU A 197 6.58 16.17 30.56
CA GLU A 197 6.77 15.86 31.98
C GLU A 197 7.78 16.83 32.64
N GLY A 198 8.26 17.84 31.90
CA GLY A 198 9.22 18.83 32.41
C GLY A 198 10.63 18.30 32.66
N ARG A 199 10.92 17.03 32.31
CA ARG A 199 12.24 16.42 32.49
C ARG A 199 13.27 16.96 31.50
N LEU A 200 12.84 17.30 30.28
CA LEU A 200 13.73 17.82 29.24
C LEU A 200 14.37 19.15 29.63
N THR A 201 13.67 19.97 30.41
CA THR A 201 14.10 21.31 30.88
C THR A 201 14.42 21.36 32.38
N ALA A 202 14.56 20.21 33.05
CA ALA A 202 14.81 20.19 34.51
C ALA A 202 16.05 20.98 34.92
N ASP A 203 17.18 20.78 34.23
CA ASP A 203 18.44 21.52 34.51
C ASP A 203 18.31 23.01 34.16
N TRP A 204 17.66 23.32 33.05
CA TRP A 204 17.39 24.69 32.63
C TRP A 204 16.50 25.39 33.65
N ARG A 205 15.45 24.74 34.15
CA ARG A 205 14.52 25.26 35.17
C ARG A 205 15.27 25.57 36.47
N ALA A 206 16.11 24.67 36.95
CA ALA A 206 16.93 24.87 38.13
C ALA A 206 17.89 26.08 37.99
N GLN A 207 18.44 26.31 36.81
CA GLN A 207 19.37 27.44 36.54
C GLN A 207 18.64 28.75 36.25
N ASN A 208 17.34 28.75 35.96
CA ASN A 208 16.55 29.92 35.54
C ASN A 208 15.35 30.18 36.46
N ALA A 209 15.46 29.86 37.75
CA ALA A 209 14.36 30.03 38.70
C ALA A 209 13.73 31.41 38.68
N GLY A 210 14.53 32.47 38.42
CA GLY A 210 14.03 33.85 38.30
C GLY A 210 13.21 34.15 37.03
N LYS A 211 13.13 33.24 36.09
CA LYS A 211 12.30 33.33 34.87
C LYS A 211 11.02 32.49 34.95
N LEU A 212 10.86 31.75 36.05
CA LEU A 212 9.68 30.92 36.28
C LEU A 212 8.57 31.79 36.88
N GLU A 213 7.35 31.46 36.56
CA GLU A 213 6.16 32.09 37.11
C GLU A 213 5.45 31.10 38.04
N ALA A 214 4.90 31.58 39.13
CA ALA A 214 4.10 30.73 40.00
C ALA A 214 2.78 30.32 39.33
N PRO A 215 2.19 29.16 39.67
CA PRO A 215 0.92 28.67 39.12
C PRO A 215 -0.21 29.73 39.08
N ALA A 216 -0.35 30.53 40.13
CA ALA A 216 -1.34 31.60 40.19
C ALA A 216 -1.09 32.68 39.12
N THR A 217 0.18 33.08 38.92
CA THR A 217 0.57 34.06 37.91
C THR A 217 0.37 33.53 36.50
N LEU A 218 0.60 32.23 36.27
CA LEU A 218 0.33 31.58 35.00
C LEU A 218 -1.16 31.60 34.66
N LEU A 219 -2.02 31.34 35.65
CA LEU A 219 -3.47 31.41 35.49
C LEU A 219 -3.93 32.82 35.14
N GLU A 220 -3.50 33.82 35.93
CA GLU A 220 -3.81 35.25 35.69
C GLU A 220 -3.35 35.68 34.29
N ARG A 221 -2.18 35.22 33.83
CA ARG A 221 -1.68 35.49 32.48
C ARG A 221 -2.60 34.90 31.42
N ALA A 222 -2.98 33.63 31.53
CA ALA A 222 -3.87 32.99 30.59
C ALA A 222 -5.24 33.69 30.50
N GLU A 223 -5.78 34.08 31.64
CA GLU A 223 -7.02 34.86 31.73
C GLU A 223 -6.89 36.22 31.07
N TYR A 224 -5.79 36.94 31.35
CA TYR A 224 -5.53 38.24 30.74
C TYR A 224 -5.40 38.16 29.21
N GLU A 225 -4.65 37.18 28.70
CA GLU A 225 -4.45 36.96 27.25
C GLU A 225 -5.80 36.64 26.57
N ARG A 226 -6.60 35.78 27.18
CA ARG A 226 -7.96 35.43 26.71
C ARG A 226 -8.88 36.66 26.67
N ASP A 227 -8.96 37.41 27.79
CA ASP A 227 -9.87 38.54 27.91
C ASP A 227 -9.46 39.69 26.98
N LYS A 228 -8.16 39.88 26.78
CA LYS A 228 -7.61 40.84 25.81
C LYS A 228 -8.03 40.43 24.39
N TRP A 229 -7.85 39.17 24.03
CA TRP A 229 -8.22 38.67 22.71
C TRP A 229 -9.72 38.85 22.42
N HIS A 230 -10.57 38.46 23.35
CA HIS A 230 -12.02 38.61 23.20
C HIS A 230 -12.47 40.09 23.10
N ARG A 231 -11.83 40.96 23.84
CA ARG A 231 -12.07 42.41 23.79
C ARG A 231 -11.71 42.95 22.42
N THR A 232 -10.52 42.66 21.92
CA THR A 232 -10.07 43.08 20.59
C THR A 232 -11.02 42.56 19.49
N ALA A 233 -11.37 41.29 19.51
CA ALA A 233 -12.30 40.72 18.53
C ALA A 233 -13.71 41.36 18.57
N PHE A 234 -14.16 41.79 19.76
CA PHE A 234 -15.44 42.48 19.91
C PHE A 234 -15.36 43.92 19.39
N ASP A 235 -14.26 44.64 19.67
CA ASP A 235 -14.03 46.00 19.20
C ASP A 235 -13.96 46.04 17.67
N GLU A 236 -13.17 45.15 17.06
CA GLU A 236 -13.09 44.99 15.60
C GLU A 236 -14.47 44.66 14.98
N TRP A 237 -15.24 43.74 15.56
CA TRP A 237 -16.60 43.45 15.12
C TRP A 237 -17.51 44.66 15.21
N SER A 238 -17.39 45.47 16.26
CA SER A 238 -18.20 46.66 16.45
C SER A 238 -17.93 47.71 15.37
N GLU A 239 -16.64 47.90 15.02
CA GLU A 239 -16.24 48.79 13.92
C GLU A 239 -16.80 48.30 12.56
N VAL A 240 -16.72 46.99 12.28
CA VAL A 240 -17.27 46.40 11.07
C VAL A 240 -18.80 46.56 11.01
N VAL A 241 -19.51 46.43 12.14
CA VAL A 241 -20.97 46.66 12.24
C VAL A 241 -21.31 48.10 12.02
N GLU A 242 -20.53 49.06 12.54
CA GLU A 242 -20.75 50.47 12.29
C GLU A 242 -20.56 50.84 10.82
N GLY A 243 -19.50 50.34 10.20
CA GLY A 243 -19.24 50.48 8.78
C GLY A 243 -20.38 49.87 7.91
N TRP A 244 -20.89 48.71 8.31
CA TRP A 244 -22.04 48.06 7.62
C TRP A 244 -23.32 48.91 7.73
N LYS A 245 -23.58 49.49 8.90
CA LYS A 245 -24.71 50.45 9.12
C LYS A 245 -24.55 51.69 8.27
N ALA A 246 -23.36 52.31 8.25
CA ALA A 246 -23.05 53.50 7.48
C ALA A 246 -23.20 53.27 5.96
N ALA A 247 -22.92 52.06 5.49
CA ALA A 247 -23.14 51.63 4.10
C ALA A 247 -24.60 51.28 3.76
N GLY A 248 -25.56 51.62 4.65
CA GLY A 248 -26.99 51.40 4.46
C GLY A 248 -27.47 50.00 4.75
N SER A 249 -26.75 49.23 5.57
CA SER A 249 -27.09 47.87 6.02
C SER A 249 -27.32 46.89 4.84
N LYS A 250 -26.57 47.04 3.74
CA LYS A 250 -26.62 46.16 2.58
C LYS A 250 -25.84 44.88 2.88
N GLY A 251 -26.44 43.73 2.50
CA GLY A 251 -25.85 42.41 2.76
C GLY A 251 -26.12 41.88 4.18
N PRO A 252 -25.62 40.68 4.49
CA PRO A 252 -25.80 40.05 5.81
C PRO A 252 -25.07 40.84 6.91
N LYS A 253 -25.72 40.94 8.07
CA LYS A 253 -25.12 41.60 9.23
C LYS A 253 -23.86 40.83 9.65
N PRO A 254 -22.73 41.52 9.96
CA PRO A 254 -21.52 40.88 10.46
C PRO A 254 -21.81 40.00 11.68
N ARG A 255 -21.26 38.78 11.67
CA ARG A 255 -21.49 37.79 12.71
C ARG A 255 -20.74 38.21 13.98
N ARG A 256 -21.49 38.27 15.11
CA ARG A 256 -20.91 38.57 16.40
C ARG A 256 -19.89 37.50 16.81
N PRO A 257 -18.72 37.87 17.37
CA PRO A 257 -17.78 36.92 17.98
C PRO A 257 -18.45 36.04 19.03
N GLU A 258 -18.03 34.78 19.12
CA GLU A 258 -18.53 33.83 20.11
C GLU A 258 -18.13 34.33 21.52
N VAL A 259 -19.09 34.41 22.43
CA VAL A 259 -18.83 34.79 23.81
C VAL A 259 -18.14 33.60 24.48
N TYR A 260 -17.01 33.87 25.11
CA TYR A 260 -16.31 32.85 25.88
C TYR A 260 -17.20 32.31 27.00
N LYS A 261 -17.16 30.99 27.12
CA LYS A 261 -17.77 30.24 28.23
C LYS A 261 -16.64 29.57 28.97
N GLN A 262 -16.52 29.89 30.26
CA GLN A 262 -15.53 29.29 31.14
C GLN A 262 -15.65 27.76 31.08
N SER A 263 -14.53 27.09 30.97
CA SER A 263 -14.47 25.63 31.01
C SER A 263 -14.66 25.14 32.44
N ASP A 264 -15.26 23.96 32.58
CA ASP A 264 -15.30 23.30 33.89
C ASP A 264 -13.86 22.94 34.30
N PRO A 265 -13.53 23.06 35.60
CA PRO A 265 -12.22 22.64 36.12
C PRO A 265 -11.92 21.17 35.75
N LEU A 266 -10.64 20.82 35.64
CA LEU A 266 -10.22 19.44 35.49
C LEU A 266 -10.60 18.63 36.73
N THR A 267 -11.25 17.51 36.53
CA THR A 267 -11.62 16.60 37.61
C THR A 267 -10.41 15.82 38.14
N ALA A 268 -10.49 15.30 39.36
CA ALA A 268 -9.43 14.44 39.90
C ALA A 268 -9.19 13.17 39.03
N GLU A 269 -10.25 12.64 38.39
CA GLU A 269 -10.15 11.52 37.47
C GLU A 269 -9.38 11.91 36.19
N GLU A 270 -9.71 13.06 35.61
CA GLU A 270 -8.98 13.58 34.43
C GLU A 270 -7.51 13.83 34.78
N LEU A 271 -7.22 14.47 35.92
CA LEU A 271 -5.85 14.74 36.38
C LEU A 271 -5.05 13.44 36.60
N GLY A 272 -5.71 12.40 37.11
CA GLY A 272 -5.07 11.08 37.28
C GLY A 272 -4.69 10.36 35.98
N LEU A 273 -5.23 10.79 34.83
CA LEU A 273 -4.89 10.28 33.50
C LEU A 273 -3.78 11.10 32.81
N LEU A 274 -3.45 12.27 33.35
CA LEU A 274 -2.42 13.15 32.80
C LEU A 274 -1.03 12.76 33.31
N PRO A 275 0.04 13.11 32.59
CA PRO A 275 1.38 12.95 33.11
C PRO A 275 1.62 13.86 34.32
N GLU A 276 2.51 13.44 35.19
CA GLU A 276 3.02 14.33 36.24
C GLU A 276 3.81 15.47 35.61
N ILE A 277 3.55 16.68 36.08
CA ILE A 277 4.23 17.91 35.64
C ILE A 277 4.91 18.58 36.82
N PRO A 278 5.92 19.45 36.59
CA PRO A 278 6.55 20.28 37.66
C PRO A 278 5.53 21.09 38.44
N GLU A 279 5.84 21.36 39.70
CA GLU A 279 4.96 22.13 40.62
C GLU A 279 4.70 23.59 40.14
N GLU A 280 5.60 24.12 39.32
CA GLU A 280 5.46 25.43 38.71
C GLU A 280 4.50 25.46 37.52
N TRP A 281 4.10 24.30 37.00
CA TRP A 281 3.22 24.21 35.86
C TRP A 281 1.77 24.01 36.28
N ILE A 282 0.84 24.33 35.38
CA ILE A 282 -0.60 24.03 35.53
C ILE A 282 -1.14 23.36 34.29
N PHE A 283 -2.28 22.68 34.39
CA PHE A 283 -3.07 22.26 33.23
C PHE A 283 -4.22 23.23 33.00
N LEU A 284 -4.40 23.68 31.76
CA LEU A 284 -5.55 24.46 31.31
C LEU A 284 -6.26 23.71 30.17
N ARG A 285 -7.56 23.90 30.00
CA ARG A 285 -8.25 23.38 28.83
C ARG A 285 -7.89 24.19 27.58
N LEU A 286 -7.81 23.56 26.43
CA LEU A 286 -7.49 24.26 25.17
C LEU A 286 -8.44 25.44 24.91
N ASN A 287 -9.72 25.31 25.27
CA ASN A 287 -10.71 26.40 25.18
C ASN A 287 -10.35 27.66 26.02
N ASP A 288 -9.55 27.52 27.07
CA ASP A 288 -9.17 28.62 27.95
C ASP A 288 -7.94 29.39 27.44
N ILE A 289 -7.25 28.81 26.44
CA ILE A 289 -5.99 29.36 25.89
C ILE A 289 -6.05 29.55 24.34
N ALA A 290 -7.13 29.09 23.68
CA ALA A 290 -7.31 29.26 22.24
C ALA A 290 -8.78 29.31 21.82
N ALA A 291 -9.09 30.05 20.78
CA ALA A 291 -10.40 30.04 20.12
C ALA A 291 -10.48 28.86 19.15
N ILE A 292 -11.52 28.03 19.27
CA ILE A 292 -11.66 26.80 18.46
C ILE A 292 -12.64 27.01 17.32
N GLY A 293 -12.15 26.92 16.09
CA GLY A 293 -12.91 27.01 14.85
C GLY A 293 -12.97 25.71 14.06
N SER A 294 -13.87 25.66 13.09
CA SER A 294 -13.91 24.59 12.08
C SER A 294 -14.00 25.22 10.69
N GLY A 295 -13.51 24.53 9.69
CA GLY A 295 -13.56 24.98 8.31
C GLY A 295 -14.92 24.78 7.63
N MET A 296 -14.90 24.83 6.30
CA MET A 296 -16.07 24.80 5.43
C MET A 296 -16.32 23.42 4.81
N SER A 297 -17.58 22.99 4.79
CA SER A 297 -17.98 21.79 4.01
C SER A 297 -17.89 22.05 2.53
N VAL A 298 -17.28 21.12 1.79
CA VAL A 298 -17.22 21.17 0.32
C VAL A 298 -18.61 20.87 -0.26
N SER A 299 -19.16 21.80 -1.06
CA SER A 299 -20.44 21.61 -1.74
C SER A 299 -20.40 22.24 -3.12
N LYS A 300 -20.70 21.45 -4.15
CA LYS A 300 -20.79 21.91 -5.54
C LYS A 300 -22.13 22.57 -5.88
N SER A 301 -23.16 22.34 -5.06
CA SER A 301 -24.54 22.82 -5.32
C SER A 301 -24.90 24.09 -4.57
N ARG A 302 -23.95 24.72 -3.86
CA ARG A 302 -24.20 25.94 -3.09
C ARG A 302 -24.46 27.12 -4.04
N LYS A 303 -25.55 27.83 -3.83
CA LYS A 303 -25.80 29.11 -4.49
C LYS A 303 -25.00 30.17 -3.76
N LEU A 304 -24.26 30.98 -4.49
CA LEU A 304 -23.38 32.04 -4.01
C LEU A 304 -23.74 33.34 -4.70
N ASP A 305 -23.78 34.44 -3.92
CA ASP A 305 -24.09 35.78 -4.42
C ASP A 305 -22.80 36.54 -4.81
N ASP A 306 -21.75 36.44 -4.01
CA ASP A 306 -20.41 37.02 -4.26
C ASP A 306 -19.33 35.92 -4.12
N PRO A 307 -19.22 35.03 -5.12
CA PRO A 307 -18.30 33.91 -5.04
C PRO A 307 -16.84 34.32 -5.18
N VAL A 308 -16.01 33.78 -4.30
CA VAL A 308 -14.55 33.83 -4.39
C VAL A 308 -14.00 32.43 -4.35
N GLU A 309 -12.96 32.18 -5.14
CA GLU A 309 -12.24 30.91 -5.12
C GLU A 309 -11.08 30.99 -4.12
N VAL A 310 -11.05 30.05 -3.17
CA VAL A 310 -10.05 30.00 -2.11
C VAL A 310 -9.40 28.63 -2.03
N PRO A 311 -8.10 28.55 -1.74
CA PRO A 311 -7.43 27.29 -1.41
C PRO A 311 -7.93 26.77 -0.06
N TYR A 312 -7.94 25.43 0.11
CA TYR A 312 -8.32 24.84 1.37
C TYR A 312 -7.52 23.61 1.74
N LEU A 313 -7.22 23.45 3.03
CA LEU A 313 -6.55 22.28 3.57
C LEU A 313 -7.56 21.19 3.94
N ARG A 314 -7.19 19.96 3.59
CA ARG A 314 -7.91 18.72 3.91
C ARG A 314 -7.16 17.95 5.00
N VAL A 315 -7.78 16.91 5.54
CA VAL A 315 -7.12 15.95 6.45
C VAL A 315 -5.81 15.40 5.86
N ALA A 316 -5.74 15.22 4.53
CA ALA A 316 -4.52 14.77 3.86
C ALA A 316 -3.36 15.78 3.92
N ASN A 317 -3.67 17.07 3.98
CA ASN A 317 -2.67 18.12 4.04
C ASN A 317 -2.10 18.34 5.46
N VAL A 318 -2.84 17.94 6.51
CA VAL A 318 -2.44 18.17 7.89
C VAL A 318 -1.87 16.88 8.47
N GLN A 319 -0.56 16.87 8.68
CA GLN A 319 0.19 15.71 9.14
C GLN A 319 0.68 15.92 10.59
N ARG A 320 1.29 14.91 11.18
CA ARG A 320 1.84 14.99 12.53
C ARG A 320 3.19 15.70 12.51
N GLY A 321 3.20 16.98 12.88
CA GLY A 321 4.40 17.81 12.95
C GLY A 321 4.80 18.48 11.63
N PHE A 322 3.96 18.45 10.58
CA PHE A 322 4.17 19.21 9.34
C PHE A 322 2.88 19.32 8.52
N LEU A 323 2.91 20.20 7.51
CA LEU A 323 1.85 20.34 6.52
C LEU A 323 2.35 19.83 5.16
N ASP A 324 1.60 18.92 4.56
CA ASP A 324 1.83 18.47 3.19
C ASP A 324 1.06 19.39 2.23
N LEU A 325 1.79 20.26 1.55
CA LEU A 325 1.24 21.29 0.67
C LEU A 325 1.43 20.98 -0.83
N ASP A 326 1.87 19.78 -1.18
CA ASP A 326 2.12 19.38 -2.58
C ASP A 326 0.85 19.40 -3.42
N GLU A 327 -0.31 19.03 -2.84
CA GLU A 327 -1.59 19.08 -3.51
C GLU A 327 -2.63 19.88 -2.69
N ILE A 328 -2.83 21.15 -3.04
CA ILE A 328 -3.86 22.02 -2.47
C ILE A 328 -5.02 22.15 -3.42
N LYS A 329 -6.24 21.88 -2.93
CA LYS A 329 -7.48 22.06 -3.68
C LYS A 329 -8.10 23.43 -3.43
N THR A 330 -8.91 23.88 -4.39
CA THR A 330 -9.68 25.11 -4.28
C THR A 330 -11.18 24.83 -4.18
N MET A 331 -11.92 25.75 -3.56
CA MET A 331 -13.39 25.75 -3.54
C MET A 331 -13.94 27.17 -3.69
N LYS A 332 -15.16 27.27 -4.23
CA LYS A 332 -15.88 28.54 -4.29
C LYS A 332 -16.76 28.71 -3.06
N ILE A 333 -16.64 29.84 -2.40
CA ILE A 333 -17.44 30.23 -1.22
C ILE A 333 -17.80 31.73 -1.32
N GLU A 334 -18.70 32.18 -0.43
CA GLU A 334 -18.97 33.61 -0.29
C GLU A 334 -17.74 34.36 0.20
N ARG A 335 -17.46 35.55 -0.33
CA ARG A 335 -16.34 36.42 0.09
C ARG A 335 -16.34 36.65 1.61
N SER A 336 -17.51 36.98 2.18
CA SER A 336 -17.67 37.18 3.61
C SER A 336 -17.35 35.93 4.45
N GLN A 337 -17.51 34.75 3.87
CA GLN A 337 -17.11 33.50 4.53
C GLN A 337 -15.60 33.24 4.38
N ALA A 338 -15.00 33.62 3.24
CA ALA A 338 -13.57 33.53 3.05
C ALA A 338 -12.84 34.39 4.09
N ASP A 339 -13.28 35.62 4.30
CA ASP A 339 -12.71 36.55 5.29
C ASP A 339 -12.86 36.01 6.72
N ALA A 340 -14.02 35.40 7.06
CA ALA A 340 -14.29 34.87 8.38
C ALA A 340 -13.58 33.53 8.70
N LEU A 341 -13.29 32.73 7.67
CA LEU A 341 -12.71 31.39 7.80
C LEU A 341 -11.22 31.34 7.46
N GLY A 342 -10.66 32.44 6.96
CA GLY A 342 -9.24 32.54 6.66
C GLY A 342 -8.37 32.09 7.85
N LEU A 343 -7.35 31.32 7.55
CA LEU A 343 -6.37 30.91 8.55
C LEU A 343 -5.49 32.11 8.92
N ALA A 344 -5.36 32.34 10.20
CA ALA A 344 -4.41 33.31 10.73
C ALA A 344 -3.03 32.65 10.91
N THR A 345 -1.97 33.44 10.72
CA THR A 345 -0.61 32.99 11.03
C THR A 345 -0.59 32.43 12.46
N TRP A 346 0.06 31.26 12.65
CA TRP A 346 0.21 30.53 13.91
C TRP A 346 -1.07 29.88 14.46
N ASP A 347 -2.14 29.78 13.66
CA ASP A 347 -3.22 28.85 13.97
C ASP A 347 -2.68 27.42 14.08
N VAL A 348 -3.13 26.67 15.08
CA VAL A 348 -2.82 25.25 15.24
C VAL A 348 -3.94 24.42 14.63
N LEU A 349 -3.60 23.58 13.66
CA LEU A 349 -4.57 22.76 12.95
C LEU A 349 -4.66 21.38 13.61
N PHE A 350 -5.87 20.81 13.65
CA PHE A 350 -6.15 19.47 14.19
C PHE A 350 -7.11 18.71 13.28
N ASN A 351 -6.77 17.49 12.91
CA ASN A 351 -7.67 16.62 12.16
C ASN A 351 -8.83 16.12 13.04
N GLU A 352 -10.07 16.26 12.54
CA GLU A 352 -11.27 15.76 13.19
C GLU A 352 -11.32 14.25 13.22
N GLY A 353 -10.92 13.58 12.11
CA GLY A 353 -11.13 12.16 11.97
C GLY A 353 -10.33 11.51 10.85
N GLY A 354 -10.56 10.22 10.70
CA GLY A 354 -9.89 9.33 9.76
C GLY A 354 -9.61 7.98 10.42
N ASP A 355 -8.53 7.30 9.98
CA ASP A 355 -8.01 6.15 10.71
C ASP A 355 -7.59 6.57 12.12
N ARG A 356 -7.57 5.64 13.07
CA ARG A 356 -7.27 5.95 14.49
C ARG A 356 -5.98 6.73 14.70
N ASP A 357 -4.95 6.42 13.92
CA ASP A 357 -3.66 7.10 13.97
C ASP A 357 -3.71 8.56 13.48
N LYS A 358 -4.79 8.97 12.81
CA LYS A 358 -4.98 10.31 12.25
C LYS A 358 -5.74 11.28 13.16
N LEU A 359 -6.34 10.77 14.24
CA LEU A 359 -7.07 11.62 15.18
C LEU A 359 -6.16 12.67 15.82
N GLY A 360 -6.61 13.92 15.78
CA GLY A 360 -5.95 15.03 16.45
C GLY A 360 -4.54 15.34 15.98
N ARG A 361 -4.03 14.70 14.91
CA ARG A 361 -2.75 15.11 14.37
C ARG A 361 -2.87 16.47 13.72
N GLY A 362 -1.82 17.26 13.83
CA GLY A 362 -1.83 18.62 13.37
C GLY A 362 -0.46 19.28 13.32
N TRP A 363 -0.45 20.49 12.82
CA TRP A 363 0.72 21.36 12.81
C TRP A 363 0.30 22.83 12.80
N VAL A 364 1.28 23.72 12.94
CA VAL A 364 1.11 25.16 12.96
C VAL A 364 1.00 25.70 11.53
N TRP A 365 0.09 26.63 11.32
CA TRP A 365 -0.06 27.37 10.08
C TRP A 365 0.82 28.63 10.10
N GLU A 366 1.69 28.77 9.11
CA GLU A 366 2.63 29.89 8.98
C GLU A 366 2.37 30.75 7.73
N ASN A 367 1.11 30.78 7.28
CA ASN A 367 0.68 31.53 6.11
C ASN A 367 1.36 31.09 4.80
N GLN A 368 1.66 29.80 4.66
CA GLN A 368 2.36 29.24 3.50
C GLN A 368 1.56 29.38 2.19
N VAL A 369 0.22 29.49 2.27
CA VAL A 369 -0.67 29.70 1.14
C VAL A 369 -1.64 30.84 1.42
N PRO A 370 -1.60 31.94 0.65
CA PRO A 370 -2.47 33.10 0.87
C PRO A 370 -3.95 32.76 0.82
N ASN A 371 -4.75 33.40 1.66
CA ASN A 371 -6.22 33.26 1.70
C ASN A 371 -6.72 31.82 1.88
N CYS A 372 -5.91 30.98 2.54
CA CYS A 372 -6.24 29.59 2.76
C CYS A 372 -7.25 29.43 3.90
N ILE A 373 -8.18 28.48 3.71
CA ILE A 373 -9.14 28.05 4.74
C ILE A 373 -8.95 26.57 5.03
N THR A 374 -9.71 26.00 5.96
CA THR A 374 -9.75 24.55 6.18
C THR A 374 -11.07 23.93 5.71
N GLN A 375 -11.04 22.65 5.36
CA GLN A 375 -12.24 21.83 5.24
C GLN A 375 -12.84 21.59 6.64
N ASN A 376 -14.15 21.32 6.71
CA ASN A 376 -14.86 21.09 7.99
C ASN A 376 -14.27 19.98 8.87
N HIS A 377 -13.51 19.04 8.28
CA HIS A 377 -12.81 17.95 8.99
C HIS A 377 -11.41 18.32 9.49
N VAL A 378 -11.05 19.59 9.42
CA VAL A 378 -9.84 20.14 9.99
C VAL A 378 -10.25 21.28 10.90
N PHE A 379 -10.06 21.10 12.21
CA PHE A 379 -10.26 22.15 13.20
C PHE A 379 -9.06 23.08 13.24
N ARG A 380 -9.30 24.33 13.64
CA ARG A 380 -8.25 25.27 13.99
C ARG A 380 -8.39 25.67 15.45
N ALA A 381 -7.28 25.79 16.13
CA ALA A 381 -7.16 26.48 17.41
C ALA A 381 -6.31 27.74 17.20
N SER A 382 -6.90 28.90 17.43
CA SER A 382 -6.22 30.19 17.34
C SER A 382 -5.81 30.60 18.76
N PRO A 383 -4.52 30.47 19.17
CA PRO A 383 -4.08 30.76 20.52
C PRO A 383 -4.29 32.24 20.88
N PHE A 384 -4.76 32.52 22.09
CA PHE A 384 -4.97 33.90 22.55
C PHE A 384 -3.66 34.67 22.68
N ARG A 385 -2.58 34.00 23.05
CA ARG A 385 -1.23 34.53 22.90
C ARG A 385 -0.73 34.16 21.49
N HIS A 386 -0.62 35.18 20.65
CA HIS A 386 -0.28 35.03 19.25
C HIS A 386 1.25 35.02 19.06
N ASP A 387 1.86 33.85 19.21
CA ASP A 387 3.28 33.61 18.91
C ASP A 387 3.54 32.18 18.41
N LEU A 388 4.56 32.03 17.58
CA LEU A 388 4.92 30.75 16.95
C LEU A 388 5.28 29.68 17.98
N THR A 389 6.09 30.05 18.96
CA THR A 389 6.58 29.09 19.98
C THR A 389 5.45 28.48 20.78
N TRP A 390 4.47 29.30 21.17
CA TRP A 390 3.31 28.83 21.90
C TRP A 390 2.45 27.90 21.02
N SER A 391 2.26 28.24 19.77
CA SER A 391 1.53 27.42 18.81
C SER A 391 2.23 26.06 18.54
N GLN A 392 3.56 26.08 18.42
CA GLN A 392 4.36 24.85 18.30
C GLN A 392 4.27 23.99 19.56
N PHE A 393 4.33 24.60 20.74
CA PHE A 393 4.17 23.89 22.02
C PHE A 393 2.82 23.16 22.08
N ILE A 394 1.70 23.85 21.77
CA ILE A 394 0.37 23.26 21.71
C ILE A 394 0.32 22.12 20.67
N SER A 395 0.92 22.33 19.51
CA SER A 395 0.93 21.32 18.44
C SER A 395 1.72 20.06 18.83
N HIS A 396 2.89 20.22 19.42
CA HIS A 396 3.68 19.09 19.94
C HIS A 396 2.95 18.31 21.03
N TRP A 397 2.28 19.01 21.95
CA TRP A 397 1.43 18.38 22.96
C TRP A 397 0.27 17.58 22.33
N GLY A 398 -0.47 18.18 21.40
CA GLY A 398 -1.57 17.54 20.69
C GLY A 398 -1.13 16.30 19.89
N ASN A 399 0.06 16.37 19.31
CA ASN A 399 0.64 15.27 18.53
C ASN A 399 1.24 14.14 19.38
N SER A 400 1.49 14.36 20.67
CA SER A 400 2.03 13.38 21.61
C SER A 400 0.94 12.85 22.53
N PHE A 401 0.74 13.45 23.68
CA PHE A 401 -0.27 13.05 24.66
C PHE A 401 -1.71 13.16 24.13
N GLY A 402 -1.98 14.19 23.32
CA GLY A 402 -3.29 14.41 22.72
C GLY A 402 -3.78 13.23 21.89
N ARG A 403 -2.89 12.45 21.31
CA ARG A 403 -3.25 11.23 20.56
C ARG A 403 -4.06 10.26 21.43
N ASP A 404 -3.52 9.86 22.59
CA ASP A 404 -4.19 8.90 23.49
C ASP A 404 -5.49 9.50 24.07
N TYR A 405 -5.50 10.81 24.33
CA TYR A 405 -6.68 11.54 24.75
C TYR A 405 -7.78 11.50 23.69
N PHE A 406 -7.46 11.76 22.43
CA PHE A 406 -8.42 11.76 21.33
C PHE A 406 -8.90 10.35 20.98
N GLU A 407 -8.05 9.33 21.09
CA GLU A 407 -8.46 7.94 20.90
C GLU A 407 -9.49 7.48 21.94
N LYS A 408 -9.37 7.92 23.19
CA LYS A 408 -10.32 7.61 24.27
C LYS A 408 -11.61 8.43 24.18
N GLY A 409 -11.51 9.72 23.81
CA GLY A 409 -12.64 10.65 23.71
C GLY A 409 -13.41 10.60 22.38
N GLY A 410 -12.88 9.92 21.36
CA GLY A 410 -13.47 9.84 20.02
C GLY A 410 -14.68 8.93 19.95
N LYS A 411 -15.71 9.30 19.17
CA LYS A 411 -16.80 8.39 18.79
C LYS A 411 -16.28 7.40 17.76
N GLN A 412 -16.47 6.12 18.03
CA GLN A 412 -16.07 5.03 17.15
C GLN A 412 -17.26 4.57 16.30
N THR A 413 -17.05 4.48 14.99
CA THR A 413 -17.85 3.65 14.07
C THR A 413 -16.97 2.49 13.58
N THR A 414 -17.56 1.52 12.89
CA THR A 414 -16.87 0.25 12.52
C THR A 414 -15.51 0.45 11.82
N ASN A 415 -15.29 1.58 11.11
CA ASN A 415 -14.06 1.81 10.34
C ASN A 415 -13.45 3.22 10.50
N LEU A 416 -14.14 4.15 11.18
CA LEU A 416 -13.66 5.53 11.30
C LEU A 416 -13.85 6.01 12.74
N ALA A 417 -12.85 6.70 13.26
CA ALA A 417 -12.94 7.41 14.53
C ALA A 417 -12.99 8.93 14.25
N SER A 418 -13.77 9.68 15.03
CA SER A 418 -13.83 11.13 14.92
C SER A 418 -13.94 11.79 16.28
N ILE A 419 -13.31 12.93 16.43
CA ILE A 419 -13.49 13.85 17.55
C ILE A 419 -14.40 15.01 17.12
N ASN A 420 -14.98 15.70 18.08
CA ASN A 420 -15.74 16.92 17.83
C ASN A 420 -15.09 18.12 18.51
N LYS A 421 -15.60 19.31 18.24
CA LYS A 421 -15.09 20.54 18.85
C LYS A 421 -15.16 20.52 20.39
N THR A 422 -16.14 19.83 20.97
CA THR A 422 -16.25 19.72 22.44
C THR A 422 -15.08 18.96 23.03
N VAL A 423 -14.71 17.82 22.41
CA VAL A 423 -13.53 17.03 22.82
C VAL A 423 -12.26 17.86 22.66
N LEU A 424 -12.12 18.57 21.53
CA LEU A 424 -10.93 19.42 21.31
C LEU A 424 -10.86 20.58 22.30
N LYS A 425 -11.98 21.28 22.56
CA LYS A 425 -12.08 22.36 23.56
C LYS A 425 -11.68 21.89 24.96
N ALA A 426 -12.03 20.65 25.30
CA ALA A 426 -11.77 20.07 26.61
C ALA A 426 -10.35 19.48 26.76
N LEU A 427 -9.52 19.44 25.71
CA LEU A 427 -8.15 18.93 25.77
C LEU A 427 -7.36 19.63 26.89
N PRO A 428 -6.85 18.89 27.88
CA PRO A 428 -5.95 19.45 28.89
C PRO A 428 -4.58 19.74 28.24
N VAL A 429 -4.07 20.93 28.43
CA VAL A 429 -2.77 21.39 27.91
C VAL A 429 -1.90 21.85 29.08
N PRO A 430 -0.65 21.36 29.22
CA PRO A 430 0.26 21.88 30.22
C PRO A 430 0.63 23.33 29.90
N TYR A 431 0.69 24.16 30.91
CA TYR A 431 0.98 25.57 30.78
C TYR A 431 2.08 25.96 31.75
N CYS A 432 3.20 26.40 31.24
CA CYS A 432 4.37 26.84 32.01
C CYS A 432 4.78 28.25 31.59
N SER A 433 5.83 28.79 32.22
CA SER A 433 6.33 30.11 31.88
C SER A 433 6.70 30.24 30.41
N PRO A 434 6.46 31.37 29.72
CA PRO A 434 6.82 31.56 28.32
C PRO A 434 8.30 31.28 28.01
N ALA A 435 9.18 31.59 28.97
CA ALA A 435 10.61 31.33 28.83
C ALA A 435 10.93 29.82 28.80
N GLU A 436 10.23 29.02 29.60
CA GLU A 436 10.39 27.55 29.58
C GLU A 436 9.73 26.91 28.36
N GLN A 437 8.56 27.42 27.94
CA GLN A 437 7.95 26.99 26.67
C GLN A 437 8.91 27.16 25.48
N ALA A 438 9.60 28.34 25.44
CA ALA A 438 10.58 28.61 24.38
C ALA A 438 11.76 27.64 24.42
N GLU A 439 12.26 27.29 25.60
CA GLU A 439 13.35 26.33 25.73
C GLU A 439 12.91 24.90 25.38
N ILE A 440 11.70 24.48 25.77
CA ILE A 440 11.13 23.21 25.39
C ILE A 440 11.04 23.10 23.88
N VAL A 441 10.45 24.06 23.19
CA VAL A 441 10.29 24.07 21.74
C VAL A 441 11.66 24.07 21.07
N ARG A 442 12.59 24.92 21.50
CA ARG A 442 13.95 24.98 20.97
C ARG A 442 14.66 23.62 21.04
N LEU A 443 14.58 22.94 22.19
CA LEU A 443 15.18 21.62 22.38
C LEU A 443 14.46 20.53 21.57
N LEU A 444 13.13 20.60 21.46
CA LEU A 444 12.36 19.67 20.63
C LEU A 444 12.73 19.82 19.16
N ASP A 445 12.75 21.03 18.63
CA ASP A 445 13.09 21.31 17.24
C ASP A 445 14.51 20.80 16.91
N GLU A 446 15.51 21.16 17.74
CA GLU A 446 16.90 20.71 17.58
C GLU A 446 17.01 19.18 17.53
N LYS A 447 16.37 18.48 18.47
CA LYS A 447 16.49 17.03 18.61
C LYS A 447 15.61 16.26 17.60
N LEU A 448 14.43 16.77 17.25
CA LEU A 448 13.56 16.18 16.25
C LEU A 448 14.12 16.37 14.84
N GLU A 449 14.75 17.52 14.54
CA GLU A 449 15.45 17.75 13.29
C GLU A 449 16.65 16.80 13.13
N ALA A 450 17.47 16.66 14.18
CA ALA A 450 18.57 15.69 14.18
C ALA A 450 18.06 14.26 13.95
N ALA A 451 16.94 13.88 14.57
CA ALA A 451 16.32 12.58 14.35
C ALA A 451 15.76 12.43 12.92
N ALA A 452 15.25 13.47 12.30
CA ALA A 452 14.78 13.45 10.92
C ALA A 452 15.93 13.28 9.92
N VAL A 453 17.08 13.93 10.14
CA VAL A 453 18.28 13.74 9.33
C VAL A 453 18.77 12.30 9.41
N LEU A 454 18.84 11.71 10.61
CA LEU A 454 19.24 10.31 10.78
C LEU A 454 18.27 9.35 10.08
N GLU A 455 16.97 9.60 10.13
CA GLU A 455 15.97 8.77 9.42
C GLU A 455 16.17 8.84 7.91
N ALA A 456 16.40 10.02 7.35
CA ALA A 456 16.69 10.19 5.93
C ALA A 456 17.97 9.46 5.51
N GLU A 457 19.02 9.48 6.36
CA GLU A 457 20.25 8.74 6.11
C GLU A 457 20.03 7.22 6.14
N ILE A 458 19.21 6.72 7.07
CA ILE A 458 18.83 5.30 7.14
C ILE A 458 18.08 4.90 5.87
N ASP A 459 17.10 5.67 5.42
CA ASP A 459 16.32 5.39 4.22
C ASP A 459 17.20 5.39 2.96
N ALA A 460 18.13 6.34 2.86
CA ALA A 460 19.13 6.38 1.79
C ALA A 460 20.08 5.16 1.85
N ALA A 461 20.47 4.71 3.05
CA ALA A 461 21.32 3.53 3.20
C ALA A 461 20.57 2.23 2.82
N LEU A 462 19.29 2.09 3.17
CA LEU A 462 18.45 0.97 2.74
C LEU A 462 18.30 0.93 1.21
N THR A 463 18.09 2.08 0.58
CA THR A 463 18.03 2.20 -0.89
C THR A 463 19.36 1.81 -1.54
N ARG A 464 20.50 2.23 -0.96
CA ARG A 464 21.83 1.83 -1.44
C ARG A 464 22.07 0.33 -1.27
N ALA A 465 21.57 -0.30 -0.20
CA ALA A 465 21.69 -1.75 0.01
C ALA A 465 21.00 -2.53 -1.11
N ASP A 466 19.80 -2.12 -1.54
CA ASP A 466 19.11 -2.75 -2.67
C ASP A 466 19.85 -2.55 -4.00
N ALA A 467 20.34 -1.34 -4.25
CA ALA A 467 21.16 -1.07 -5.43
C ALA A 467 22.45 -1.90 -5.45
N LEU A 468 23.07 -2.11 -4.27
CA LEU A 468 24.28 -2.93 -4.14
C LEU A 468 24.00 -4.39 -4.47
N ARG A 469 22.87 -4.97 -3.98
CA ARG A 469 22.43 -6.33 -4.36
C ARG A 469 22.32 -6.48 -5.86
N GLN A 470 21.67 -5.53 -6.55
CA GLN A 470 21.54 -5.58 -8.02
C GLN A 470 22.88 -5.43 -8.74
N SER A 471 23.80 -4.61 -8.21
CA SER A 471 25.16 -4.48 -8.74
C SER A 471 25.96 -5.79 -8.60
N ILE A 472 25.83 -6.49 -7.48
CA ILE A 472 26.44 -7.81 -7.27
C ILE A 472 25.91 -8.82 -8.29
N LEU A 473 24.59 -8.89 -8.48
CA LEU A 473 23.97 -9.76 -9.47
C LEU A 473 24.43 -9.43 -10.89
N LYS A 474 24.53 -8.16 -11.25
CA LYS A 474 25.05 -7.73 -12.55
C LYS A 474 26.50 -8.20 -12.78
N LYS A 475 27.37 -8.06 -11.78
CA LYS A 475 28.75 -8.58 -11.85
C LYS A 475 28.77 -10.11 -11.95
N ALA A 476 27.87 -10.79 -11.23
CA ALA A 476 27.76 -12.25 -11.28
C ALA A 476 27.44 -12.74 -12.69
N PHE A 477 26.43 -12.15 -13.33
CA PHE A 477 25.97 -12.55 -14.66
C PHE A 477 26.81 -11.97 -15.82
N SER A 478 27.79 -11.11 -15.52
CA SER A 478 28.79 -10.67 -16.49
C SER A 478 30.14 -11.39 -16.38
N GLY A 479 30.26 -12.41 -15.50
CA GLY A 479 31.50 -13.15 -15.28
C GLY A 479 32.58 -12.40 -14.51
N GLN A 480 32.21 -11.33 -13.79
CA GLN A 480 33.14 -10.44 -13.09
C GLN A 480 33.17 -10.63 -11.56
N LEU A 481 32.34 -11.54 -11.02
CA LEU A 481 32.19 -11.70 -9.58
C LEU A 481 33.24 -12.63 -8.96
N VAL A 482 33.62 -13.67 -9.68
CA VAL A 482 34.62 -14.67 -9.26
C VAL A 482 35.67 -14.84 -10.36
N PRO A 483 36.89 -15.26 -10.02
CA PRO A 483 37.91 -15.58 -11.02
C PRO A 483 37.51 -16.81 -11.83
N GLN A 484 37.85 -16.80 -13.12
CA GLN A 484 37.68 -17.93 -14.01
C GLN A 484 38.70 -19.01 -13.64
N ASP A 485 38.29 -20.28 -13.74
CA ASP A 485 39.17 -21.44 -13.53
C ASP A 485 39.31 -22.15 -14.88
N PRO A 486 40.53 -22.24 -15.45
CA PRO A 486 40.74 -22.88 -16.73
C PRO A 486 40.51 -24.40 -16.72
N ASP A 487 40.50 -25.01 -15.52
CA ASP A 487 40.26 -26.45 -15.37
C ASP A 487 38.75 -26.79 -15.28
N ASP A 488 37.89 -25.79 -15.21
CA ASP A 488 36.44 -26.01 -15.27
C ASP A 488 35.99 -26.50 -16.66
N GLU A 489 35.13 -27.53 -16.66
CA GLU A 489 34.53 -28.01 -17.92
C GLU A 489 33.70 -26.89 -18.57
N PRO A 490 33.92 -26.52 -19.82
CA PRO A 490 33.16 -25.44 -20.47
C PRO A 490 31.65 -25.67 -20.43
N ALA A 491 30.89 -24.58 -20.22
CA ALA A 491 29.42 -24.64 -20.15
C ALA A 491 28.77 -25.19 -21.43
N SER A 492 29.43 -25.11 -22.58
CA SER A 492 28.98 -25.72 -23.82
C SER A 492 28.82 -27.24 -23.69
N ALA A 493 29.75 -27.95 -23.02
CA ALA A 493 29.66 -29.37 -22.77
C ALA A 493 28.47 -29.73 -21.86
N LEU A 494 28.22 -28.96 -20.82
CA LEU A 494 27.03 -29.10 -19.97
C LEU A 494 25.76 -28.90 -20.78
N LEU A 495 25.68 -27.88 -21.64
CA LEU A 495 24.50 -27.59 -22.47
C LEU A 495 24.21 -28.73 -23.46
N GLU A 496 25.24 -29.32 -24.07
CA GLU A 496 25.08 -30.47 -24.97
C GLU A 496 24.53 -31.71 -24.21
N ARG A 497 25.00 -31.96 -22.99
CA ARG A 497 24.43 -33.05 -22.16
C ARG A 497 22.95 -32.82 -21.85
N ILE A 498 22.58 -31.63 -21.42
CA ILE A 498 21.18 -31.30 -21.14
C ILE A 498 20.30 -31.45 -22.37
N LYS A 499 20.78 -31.04 -23.57
CA LYS A 499 20.06 -31.21 -24.83
C LYS A 499 19.89 -32.68 -25.18
N ALA A 500 20.93 -33.51 -25.00
CA ALA A 500 20.87 -34.95 -25.22
C ALA A 500 19.84 -35.62 -24.32
N GLU A 501 19.90 -35.36 -23.00
CA GLU A 501 18.92 -35.87 -22.02
C GLU A 501 17.47 -35.46 -22.38
N LYS A 502 17.27 -34.20 -22.82
CA LYS A 502 15.95 -33.69 -23.26
C LYS A 502 15.45 -34.44 -24.49
N THR A 503 16.33 -34.69 -25.46
CA THR A 503 16.00 -35.41 -26.69
C THR A 503 15.61 -36.86 -26.40
N GLU A 504 16.40 -37.56 -25.59
CA GLU A 504 16.12 -38.94 -25.17
C GLU A 504 14.78 -39.06 -24.43
N ARG A 505 14.53 -38.15 -23.53
CA ARG A 505 13.26 -38.10 -22.79
C ARG A 505 12.07 -37.83 -23.69
N ASP A 506 12.21 -36.92 -24.64
CA ASP A 506 11.12 -36.61 -25.61
C ASP A 506 10.89 -37.75 -26.56
N GLN A 507 11.92 -38.49 -26.96
CA GLN A 507 11.81 -39.72 -27.74
C GLN A 507 11.08 -40.80 -26.92
N ALA A 508 11.50 -41.04 -25.67
CA ALA A 508 10.83 -42.00 -24.78
C ALA A 508 9.35 -41.70 -24.54
N LYS A 509 8.97 -40.39 -24.49
CA LYS A 509 7.56 -39.97 -24.41
C LYS A 509 6.79 -40.25 -25.70
N ARG A 510 7.42 -40.07 -26.87
CA ARG A 510 6.82 -40.40 -28.18
C ARG A 510 6.60 -41.89 -28.31
N ASP A 511 7.58 -42.70 -27.92
CA ASP A 511 7.50 -44.17 -27.98
C ASP A 511 6.41 -44.71 -27.04
N ARG A 512 6.24 -44.12 -25.83
CA ARG A 512 5.11 -44.45 -24.93
C ARG A 512 3.74 -44.04 -25.49
N LYS A 513 3.64 -42.99 -26.30
CA LYS A 513 2.40 -42.52 -26.93
C LYS A 513 2.08 -43.32 -28.21
N SER A 514 3.05 -43.99 -28.80
CA SER A 514 2.88 -44.79 -30.02
C SER A 514 2.28 -46.19 -29.78
N VAL A 515 2.07 -46.59 -28.49
CA VAL A 515 1.25 -47.77 -28.18
C VAL A 515 -0.21 -47.41 -28.44
N PRO A 516 -0.89 -48.06 -29.41
CA PRO A 516 -2.24 -47.66 -29.82
C PRO A 516 -3.22 -47.79 -28.64
N PRO A 517 -4.09 -46.80 -28.41
CA PRO A 517 -5.09 -46.89 -27.36
C PRO A 517 -6.13 -47.97 -27.76
N ARG A 518 -6.32 -48.96 -26.90
CA ARG A 518 -7.46 -49.84 -26.93
C ARG A 518 -8.68 -49.05 -26.48
N THR A 519 -9.56 -48.79 -27.42
CA THR A 519 -10.96 -48.31 -27.38
C THR A 519 -11.18 -47.04 -28.21
N PRO A 520 -12.20 -47.01 -29.06
CA PRO A 520 -12.51 -45.83 -29.87
C PRO A 520 -13.05 -44.72 -28.98
N LYS A 521 -12.42 -43.57 -29.04
CA LYS A 521 -12.99 -42.34 -28.45
C LYS A 521 -14.33 -42.05 -29.12
N ALA A 522 -15.36 -41.76 -28.31
CA ALA A 522 -16.61 -41.20 -28.78
C ALA A 522 -16.34 -40.00 -29.70
N ARG A 523 -17.01 -39.99 -30.85
CA ARG A 523 -16.92 -38.94 -31.87
C ARG A 523 -17.29 -37.59 -31.21
N ARG A 524 -16.48 -36.55 -31.36
CA ARG A 524 -16.88 -35.20 -30.93
C ARG A 524 -18.16 -34.82 -31.70
N PRO A 525 -19.17 -34.24 -31.04
CA PRO A 525 -20.36 -33.76 -31.71
C PRO A 525 -19.97 -32.76 -32.81
N THR A 526 -20.55 -32.91 -33.98
CA THR A 526 -20.31 -32.03 -35.14
C THR A 526 -21.48 -31.04 -35.29
N LEU A 527 -21.29 -29.98 -36.10
CA LEU A 527 -22.30 -28.96 -36.40
C LEU A 527 -23.68 -29.53 -36.75
N THR A 528 -23.70 -30.66 -37.46
CA THR A 528 -24.91 -31.38 -37.86
C THR A 528 -25.71 -31.92 -36.67
N ASP A 529 -25.05 -32.16 -35.53
CA ASP A 529 -25.66 -32.84 -34.39
C ASP A 529 -26.65 -31.93 -33.63
N LEU A 530 -26.44 -30.58 -33.58
CA LEU A 530 -27.37 -29.67 -32.93
C LEU A 530 -28.68 -29.53 -33.71
N ILE A 531 -28.59 -29.42 -35.03
CA ILE A 531 -29.77 -29.37 -35.91
C ILE A 531 -30.56 -30.68 -35.79
N GLU A 532 -29.90 -31.84 -35.80
CA GLU A 532 -30.56 -33.14 -35.61
C GLU A 532 -31.27 -33.27 -34.24
N VAL A 533 -30.69 -32.72 -33.18
CA VAL A 533 -31.34 -32.68 -31.86
C VAL A 533 -32.60 -31.84 -31.88
N LEU A 534 -32.56 -30.67 -32.54
CA LEU A 534 -33.69 -29.76 -32.66
C LEU A 534 -34.79 -30.33 -33.62
N GLU A 535 -34.40 -31.02 -34.71
CA GLU A 535 -35.31 -31.73 -35.63
C GLU A 535 -36.10 -32.82 -34.93
N LYS A 536 -35.45 -33.59 -34.06
CA LYS A 536 -36.09 -34.69 -33.31
C LYS A 536 -37.09 -34.18 -32.28
N GLN A 537 -36.88 -32.98 -31.73
CA GLN A 537 -37.72 -32.45 -30.65
C GLN A 537 -38.98 -31.72 -31.15
N LYS A 538 -39.02 -31.22 -32.38
CA LYS A 538 -40.17 -30.54 -33.04
C LYS A 538 -40.87 -29.44 -32.20
N SER A 539 -40.24 -29.03 -31.09
CA SER A 539 -40.75 -28.03 -30.12
C SER A 539 -39.59 -27.28 -29.47
N TRP A 540 -39.91 -26.22 -28.77
CA TRP A 540 -38.91 -25.47 -28.00
C TRP A 540 -38.20 -26.35 -26.97
N ILE A 541 -36.85 -26.30 -26.92
CA ILE A 541 -36.02 -26.97 -25.94
C ILE A 541 -35.07 -25.94 -25.29
N SER A 542 -34.79 -26.05 -23.98
CA SER A 542 -33.82 -25.15 -23.37
C SER A 542 -32.40 -25.41 -23.88
N ALA A 543 -31.59 -24.33 -23.99
CA ALA A 543 -30.21 -24.42 -24.44
C ALA A 543 -29.38 -25.41 -23.59
N ALA A 544 -29.64 -25.46 -22.27
CA ALA A 544 -29.01 -26.42 -21.36
C ALA A 544 -29.34 -27.87 -21.75
N LYS A 545 -30.61 -28.20 -22.07
CA LYS A 545 -30.99 -29.55 -22.52
C LYS A 545 -30.45 -29.90 -23.91
N ALA A 546 -30.36 -28.91 -24.80
CA ALA A 546 -29.75 -29.12 -26.12
C ALA A 546 -28.25 -29.42 -25.98
N ALA A 547 -27.53 -28.70 -25.14
CA ALA A 547 -26.14 -28.95 -24.81
C ALA A 547 -25.96 -30.34 -24.16
N GLN A 548 -26.82 -30.72 -23.24
CA GLN A 548 -26.79 -32.03 -22.56
C GLN A 548 -27.04 -33.17 -23.56
N ALA A 549 -27.95 -33.02 -24.52
CA ALA A 549 -28.19 -34.00 -25.58
C ALA A 549 -26.97 -34.19 -26.49
N LEU A 550 -26.12 -33.22 -26.61
CA LEU A 550 -24.83 -33.26 -27.30
C LEU A 550 -23.68 -33.76 -26.43
N GLY A 551 -23.97 -34.16 -25.17
CA GLY A 551 -22.97 -34.65 -24.24
C GLY A 551 -22.17 -33.52 -23.54
N ILE A 552 -22.66 -32.28 -23.59
CA ILE A 552 -22.07 -31.14 -22.93
C ILE A 552 -22.85 -30.90 -21.63
N GLY A 553 -22.22 -31.16 -20.46
CA GLY A 553 -22.83 -31.07 -19.17
C GLY A 553 -21.80 -30.89 -18.04
N ASP A 554 -22.19 -31.19 -16.80
CA ASP A 554 -21.30 -31.14 -15.65
C ASP A 554 -20.06 -32.00 -15.88
N GLY A 555 -18.90 -31.37 -16.09
CA GLY A 555 -17.62 -32.03 -16.43
C GLY A 555 -17.10 -31.76 -17.84
N SER A 556 -17.82 -31.05 -18.69
CA SER A 556 -17.32 -30.55 -19.97
C SER A 556 -16.30 -29.45 -19.80
N THR A 557 -15.32 -29.35 -20.71
CA THR A 557 -14.31 -28.28 -20.63
C THR A 557 -14.92 -26.93 -20.98
N SER A 558 -14.33 -25.85 -20.50
CA SER A 558 -14.74 -24.47 -20.86
C SER A 558 -14.73 -24.26 -22.37
N ASP A 559 -13.78 -24.92 -23.08
CA ASP A 559 -13.65 -24.86 -24.54
C ASP A 559 -14.82 -25.55 -25.25
N ASP A 560 -15.34 -26.65 -24.70
CA ASP A 560 -16.49 -27.38 -25.29
C ASP A 560 -17.77 -26.54 -25.11
N VAL A 561 -17.94 -25.90 -23.96
CA VAL A 561 -19.08 -25.00 -23.69
C VAL A 561 -19.01 -23.77 -24.58
N GLU A 562 -17.84 -23.14 -24.69
CA GLU A 562 -17.61 -21.99 -25.55
C GLU A 562 -17.82 -22.32 -27.04
N ALA A 563 -17.38 -23.50 -27.47
CA ALA A 563 -17.61 -23.98 -28.83
C ALA A 563 -19.10 -24.16 -29.14
N PHE A 564 -19.87 -24.71 -28.19
CA PHE A 564 -21.32 -24.84 -28.31
C PHE A 564 -22.02 -23.47 -28.47
N TYR A 565 -21.72 -22.52 -27.61
CA TYR A 565 -22.32 -21.17 -27.68
C TYR A 565 -21.89 -20.40 -28.94
N ARG A 566 -20.68 -20.62 -29.43
CA ARG A 566 -20.22 -20.02 -30.68
C ARG A 566 -21.00 -20.58 -31.88
N GLN A 567 -21.17 -21.90 -31.95
CA GLN A 567 -21.96 -22.56 -32.97
C GLN A 567 -23.44 -22.15 -32.92
N LEU A 568 -24.00 -22.08 -31.72
CA LEU A 568 -25.37 -21.59 -31.52
C LEU A 568 -25.54 -20.17 -32.06
N LYS A 569 -24.60 -19.31 -31.80
CA LYS A 569 -24.59 -17.94 -32.31
C LYS A 569 -24.57 -17.89 -33.83
N ASP A 570 -23.71 -18.69 -34.47
CA ASP A 570 -23.60 -18.76 -35.92
C ASP A 570 -24.95 -19.19 -36.52
N PHE A 571 -25.62 -20.22 -35.98
CA PHE A 571 -26.93 -20.68 -36.46
C PHE A 571 -28.09 -19.67 -36.22
N VAL A 572 -27.99 -18.87 -35.20
CA VAL A 572 -28.96 -17.79 -34.96
C VAL A 572 -28.74 -16.64 -35.95
N GLU A 573 -27.48 -16.29 -36.23
CA GLU A 573 -27.12 -15.26 -37.22
C GLU A 573 -27.49 -15.70 -38.66
N ASP A 574 -27.37 -17.00 -38.97
CA ASP A 574 -27.78 -17.61 -40.25
C ASP A 574 -29.30 -17.79 -40.35
N GLY A 575 -30.06 -17.50 -39.31
CA GLY A 575 -31.52 -17.66 -39.30
C GLY A 575 -32.01 -19.12 -39.28
N ALA A 576 -31.15 -20.10 -38.96
CA ALA A 576 -31.49 -21.50 -38.89
C ALA A 576 -32.16 -21.89 -37.56
N ILE A 577 -31.87 -21.18 -36.51
CA ILE A 577 -32.40 -21.40 -35.14
C ILE A 577 -33.03 -20.13 -34.61
N GLU A 578 -34.23 -20.26 -34.06
CA GLU A 578 -34.89 -19.21 -33.30
C GLU A 578 -34.58 -19.37 -31.83
N VAL A 579 -34.31 -18.25 -31.15
CA VAL A 579 -34.05 -18.18 -29.70
C VAL A 579 -35.10 -17.32 -29.02
N GLU A 580 -35.67 -17.82 -27.94
CA GLU A 580 -36.61 -17.09 -27.08
C GLU A 580 -36.15 -17.16 -25.65
N ARG A 581 -35.99 -16.00 -24.99
CA ARG A 581 -35.68 -15.93 -23.56
C ARG A 581 -36.91 -16.19 -22.72
N ARG A 582 -36.88 -17.25 -21.87
CA ARG A 582 -37.96 -17.57 -20.93
C ARG A 582 -37.39 -17.66 -19.52
N GLY A 583 -37.65 -16.64 -18.71
CA GLY A 583 -37.04 -16.52 -17.40
C GLY A 583 -35.51 -16.32 -17.52
N ASP A 584 -34.74 -17.15 -16.83
CA ASP A 584 -33.26 -17.11 -16.86
C ASP A 584 -32.62 -18.04 -17.92
N GLU A 585 -33.43 -18.73 -18.72
CA GLU A 585 -32.97 -19.68 -19.72
C GLU A 585 -33.29 -19.26 -21.16
N ASP A 586 -32.38 -19.54 -22.08
CA ASP A 586 -32.61 -19.41 -23.53
C ASP A 586 -33.20 -20.72 -24.07
N TRP A 587 -34.28 -20.62 -24.84
CA TRP A 587 -34.97 -21.71 -25.49
C TRP A 587 -34.75 -21.63 -26.98
N LEU A 588 -34.52 -22.80 -27.60
CA LEU A 588 -34.11 -22.97 -28.97
C LEU A 588 -35.15 -23.73 -29.76
N ARG A 589 -35.36 -23.35 -31.01
CA ARG A 589 -36.20 -24.07 -31.99
C ARG A 589 -35.62 -23.89 -33.40
N LEU A 590 -35.78 -24.86 -34.28
CA LEU A 590 -35.52 -24.66 -35.72
C LEU A 590 -36.46 -23.62 -36.30
N ALA A 591 -35.92 -22.70 -37.08
CA ALA A 591 -36.72 -21.72 -37.79
C ALA A 591 -37.62 -22.43 -38.81
N THR A 592 -38.90 -22.15 -38.77
CA THR A 592 -39.84 -22.65 -39.77
C THR A 592 -39.62 -21.87 -41.07
N ALA A 593 -39.19 -22.56 -42.15
CA ALA A 593 -39.14 -21.94 -43.47
C ALA A 593 -40.55 -21.41 -43.82
N GLU A 594 -40.76 -20.12 -43.89
CA GLU A 594 -41.91 -19.56 -44.55
C GLU A 594 -41.84 -19.89 -46.04
N VAL A 595 -42.75 -20.77 -46.48
CA VAL A 595 -42.99 -21.04 -47.89
C VAL A 595 -43.67 -19.80 -48.45
N SER A 596 -42.87 -18.96 -49.12
CA SER A 596 -43.39 -17.89 -49.99
C SER A 596 -43.56 -18.37 -51.40
#